data_662a93153f900b02e6d09e60dbd6af2a
#
_entry.id   662a93153f900b02e6d09e60dbd6af2a
#
_cell.length_a   1.000
_cell.length_b   1.000
_cell.length_c   1.000
_cell.angle_alpha   90.00
_cell.angle_beta   90.00
_cell.angle_gamma   90.00
#
_symmetry.space_group_name_H-M   'P 1'
#
loop_
_entity.id
_entity.type
_entity.pdbx_description
1 polymer ?
#
loop_
_entity_poly.entity_id
_entity_poly.type
_entity_poly.pdbx_seq_one_letter_code
_entity_poly.pdbx_strand_id
1 'polypeptide(L)'
;AQKEYIFPTRQYQGIKIYFDLPLLLQSCGELLKSFSLDLPTLEKSYCGNHKTYINEADSELENIFQKLWRLSERPSAFHLQIYTLELLHRLLNMEIRPPKTCGFYTETQVEIAKRAAQILSDDLRQHIPVRQIAERFSVSETSLKNYFRGVYGQNISTWLREIRMNEAARLLSDTKRPIAEISEQVGYSNQGKFAAVFKKQLGLSPLE
;
A
#
# COMPACT_ATOMS: atom_id res chain seq x y z
N ALA A 1 11.08 -2.52 -19.17
CA ALA A 1 10.63 -1.24 -18.66
C ALA A 1 10.47 -1.35 -17.15
N GLN A 2 11.23 -0.57 -16.40
CA GLN A 2 11.18 -0.52 -14.94
C GLN A 2 9.85 0.14 -14.57
N LYS A 3 8.91 -0.61 -13.99
CA LYS A 3 7.65 -0.04 -13.50
C LYS A 3 7.98 0.76 -12.24
N GLU A 4 7.74 2.05 -12.27
CA GLU A 4 7.86 2.92 -11.12
C GLU A 4 6.67 2.71 -10.17
N TYR A 5 6.96 2.28 -8.93
CA TYR A 5 5.93 2.11 -7.92
C TYR A 5 5.80 3.40 -7.12
N ILE A 6 4.62 4.01 -7.16
CA ILE A 6 4.34 5.22 -6.41
C ILE A 6 3.61 4.85 -5.11
N PHE A 7 4.22 5.18 -3.99
CA PHE A 7 3.63 4.98 -2.66
C PHE A 7 3.02 6.31 -2.19
N PRO A 8 1.69 6.37 -2.03
CA PRO A 8 0.98 7.62 -1.73
C PRO A 8 1.42 8.31 -0.45
N THR A 9 1.80 7.53 0.56
CA THR A 9 2.25 8.03 1.86
C THR A 9 3.73 8.40 1.90
N ARG A 10 4.46 8.24 0.80
CA ARG A 10 5.92 8.31 0.73
C ARG A 10 6.65 7.35 1.68
N GLN A 11 5.91 6.48 2.34
CA GLN A 11 6.43 5.43 3.21
C GLN A 11 5.90 4.09 2.72
N TYR A 12 6.80 3.16 2.52
CA TYR A 12 6.49 1.78 2.20
C TYR A 12 7.24 0.89 3.17
N GLN A 13 6.51 0.06 3.88
CA GLN A 13 7.06 -1.06 4.62
C GLN A 13 6.59 -2.34 3.97
N GLY A 14 7.52 -3.12 3.47
CA GLY A 14 7.18 -4.36 2.79
C GLY A 14 8.40 -5.13 2.34
N ILE A 15 8.17 -6.38 1.96
CA ILE A 15 9.18 -7.26 1.40
C ILE A 15 8.89 -7.39 -0.09
N LYS A 16 9.92 -7.27 -0.90
CA LYS A 16 9.88 -7.52 -2.33
C LYS A 16 10.67 -8.78 -2.62
N ILE A 17 9.97 -9.80 -3.12
CA ILE A 17 10.57 -11.09 -3.41
C ILE A 17 10.53 -11.28 -4.93
N TYR A 18 11.67 -11.61 -5.50
CA TYR A 18 11.80 -11.95 -6.92
C TYR A 18 12.16 -13.42 -7.04
N PHE A 19 11.44 -14.13 -7.88
CA PHE A 19 11.75 -15.50 -8.25
C PHE A 19 12.24 -15.56 -9.70
N ASP A 20 13.48 -16.00 -9.90
CA ASP A 20 13.95 -16.42 -11.21
C ASP A 20 13.55 -17.87 -11.40
N LEU A 21 12.40 -18.07 -12.04
CA LEU A 21 11.79 -19.41 -12.19
C LEU A 21 12.68 -20.38 -12.97
N PRO A 22 13.32 -20.01 -14.11
CA PRO A 22 14.26 -20.87 -14.81
C PRO A 22 15.43 -21.31 -13.93
N LEU A 23 16.04 -20.39 -13.20
CA LEU A 23 17.16 -20.68 -12.31
C LEU A 23 16.74 -21.56 -11.12
N LEU A 24 15.54 -21.33 -10.58
CA LEU A 24 14.99 -22.09 -9.46
C LEU A 24 14.71 -23.53 -9.88
N LEU A 25 14.13 -23.74 -11.06
CA LEU A 25 13.89 -25.09 -11.63
C LEU A 25 15.21 -25.83 -11.90
N GLN A 26 16.21 -25.13 -12.40
CA GLN A 26 17.53 -25.72 -12.67
C GLN A 26 18.26 -26.10 -11.37
N SER A 27 18.22 -25.24 -10.35
CA SER A 27 19.00 -25.42 -9.12
C SER A 27 18.33 -26.31 -8.08
N CYS A 28 16.99 -26.28 -8.00
CA CYS A 28 16.21 -26.92 -6.95
C CYS A 28 15.06 -27.80 -7.50
N GLY A 29 15.04 -28.13 -8.78
CA GLY A 29 13.92 -28.81 -9.44
C GLY A 29 13.49 -30.12 -8.75
N GLU A 30 14.45 -30.97 -8.34
CA GLU A 30 14.14 -32.22 -7.63
C GLU A 30 13.55 -31.97 -6.23
N LEU A 31 14.07 -30.96 -5.51
CA LEU A 31 13.55 -30.57 -4.21
C LEU A 31 12.11 -30.04 -4.35
N LEU A 32 11.86 -29.18 -5.32
CA LEU A 32 10.52 -28.62 -5.59
C LEU A 32 9.52 -29.73 -5.93
N LYS A 33 9.92 -30.71 -6.75
CA LYS A 33 9.09 -31.88 -7.05
C LYS A 33 8.77 -32.72 -5.81
N SER A 34 9.76 -32.93 -4.92
CA SER A 34 9.54 -33.70 -3.68
C SER A 34 8.52 -33.05 -2.73
N PHE A 35 8.38 -31.73 -2.81
CA PHE A 35 7.37 -30.95 -2.08
C PHE A 35 6.10 -30.68 -2.88
N SER A 36 5.96 -31.26 -4.07
CA SER A 36 4.82 -31.04 -4.97
C SER A 36 4.61 -29.55 -5.34
N LEU A 37 5.71 -28.78 -5.44
CA LEU A 37 5.68 -27.37 -5.79
C LEU A 37 5.77 -27.19 -7.29
N ASP A 38 4.62 -27.03 -7.94
CA ASP A 38 4.50 -26.81 -9.38
C ASP A 38 4.60 -25.30 -9.71
N LEU A 39 5.82 -24.82 -9.97
CA LEU A 39 6.07 -23.42 -10.31
C LEU A 39 5.41 -22.97 -11.63
N PRO A 40 5.37 -23.76 -12.72
CA PRO A 40 4.60 -23.42 -13.90
C PRO A 40 3.12 -23.15 -13.62
N THR A 41 2.48 -23.96 -12.79
CA THR A 41 1.10 -23.70 -12.34
C THR A 41 0.98 -22.44 -11.52
N LEU A 42 1.93 -22.15 -10.64
CA LEU A 42 1.98 -20.89 -9.88
C LEU A 42 2.08 -19.68 -10.82
N GLU A 43 3.01 -19.69 -11.76
CA GLU A 43 3.18 -18.62 -12.74
C GLU A 43 1.90 -18.39 -13.56
N LYS A 44 1.31 -19.46 -14.08
CA LYS A 44 0.05 -19.38 -14.83
C LYS A 44 -1.09 -18.80 -14.00
N SER A 45 -1.18 -19.18 -12.74
CA SER A 45 -2.25 -18.75 -11.85
C SER A 45 -2.17 -17.27 -11.47
N TYR A 46 -0.97 -16.74 -11.24
CA TYR A 46 -0.77 -15.37 -10.78
C TYR A 46 -0.34 -14.40 -11.88
N CYS A 47 0.29 -14.88 -12.96
CA CYS A 47 0.87 -14.06 -14.02
C CYS A 47 0.28 -14.33 -15.42
N GLY A 48 -0.56 -15.33 -15.57
CA GLY A 48 -1.02 -15.87 -16.85
C GLY A 48 -1.70 -14.89 -17.81
N ASN A 49 -2.15 -13.73 -17.33
CA ASN A 49 -2.77 -12.69 -18.15
C ASN A 49 -1.98 -11.38 -18.13
N HIS A 50 -0.71 -11.39 -17.77
CA HIS A 50 0.12 -10.19 -17.56
C HIS A 50 -0.48 -9.18 -16.57
N LYS A 51 -1.38 -9.65 -15.70
CA LYS A 51 -2.12 -8.82 -14.75
C LYS A 51 -1.50 -8.97 -13.37
N THR A 52 -1.40 -7.86 -12.64
CA THR A 52 -0.98 -7.88 -11.25
C THR A 52 -2.11 -8.43 -10.39
N TYR A 53 -1.82 -9.48 -9.64
CA TYR A 53 -2.74 -10.01 -8.64
C TYR A 53 -2.53 -9.24 -7.33
N ILE A 54 -3.60 -8.72 -6.77
CA ILE A 54 -3.60 -8.01 -5.49
C ILE A 54 -4.63 -8.69 -4.59
N ASN A 55 -4.20 -9.12 -3.43
CA ASN A 55 -5.07 -9.73 -2.43
C ASN A 55 -4.68 -9.27 -1.02
N GLU A 56 -5.65 -9.31 -0.10
CA GLU A 56 -5.36 -9.17 1.32
C GLU A 56 -4.65 -10.45 1.80
N ALA A 57 -3.61 -10.31 2.60
CA ALA A 57 -2.95 -11.45 3.21
C ALA A 57 -3.89 -12.05 4.27
N ASP A 58 -4.00 -13.38 4.28
CA ASP A 58 -4.59 -14.08 5.40
C ASP A 58 -3.55 -14.25 6.54
N SER A 59 -4.00 -14.74 7.68
CA SER A 59 -3.14 -14.88 8.86
C SER A 59 -1.90 -15.78 8.65
N GLU A 60 -1.98 -16.74 7.73
CA GLU A 60 -0.84 -17.60 7.39
C GLU A 60 0.19 -16.86 6.55
N LEU A 61 -0.25 -16.12 5.53
CA LEU A 61 0.63 -15.26 4.75
C LEU A 61 1.25 -14.16 5.60
N GLU A 62 0.47 -13.51 6.47
CA GLU A 62 0.99 -12.50 7.38
C GLU A 62 2.11 -13.07 8.27
N ASN A 63 1.93 -14.28 8.80
CA ASN A 63 2.94 -14.97 9.61
C ASN A 63 4.22 -15.25 8.81
N ILE A 64 4.09 -15.73 7.55
CA ILE A 64 5.24 -15.98 6.68
C ILE A 64 5.99 -14.67 6.39
N PHE A 65 5.27 -13.58 6.10
CA PHE A 65 5.88 -12.27 5.88
C PHE A 65 6.57 -11.73 7.12
N GLN A 66 6.01 -11.92 8.32
CA GLN A 66 6.67 -11.54 9.57
C GLN A 66 7.97 -12.33 9.80
N LYS A 67 7.98 -13.65 9.51
CA LYS A 67 9.20 -14.46 9.57
C LYS A 67 10.26 -13.96 8.60
N LEU A 68 9.89 -13.67 7.36
CA LEU A 68 10.79 -13.12 6.33
C LEU A 68 11.30 -11.73 6.71
N TRP A 69 10.45 -10.88 7.30
CA TRP A 69 10.84 -9.57 7.79
C TRP A 69 11.94 -9.65 8.86
N ARG A 70 11.79 -10.55 9.83
CA ARG A 70 12.79 -10.76 10.88
C ARG A 70 14.14 -11.23 10.32
N LEU A 71 14.17 -11.89 9.18
CA LEU A 71 15.40 -12.29 8.51
C LEU A 71 16.20 -11.09 7.95
N SER A 72 15.57 -9.95 7.70
CA SER A 72 16.27 -8.73 7.31
C SER A 72 17.18 -8.20 8.43
N GLU A 73 16.81 -8.45 9.70
CA GLU A 73 17.59 -8.06 10.88
C GLU A 73 18.66 -9.11 11.24
N ARG A 74 18.35 -10.40 11.02
CA ARG A 74 19.24 -11.53 11.32
C ARG A 74 19.25 -12.53 10.15
N PRO A 75 20.06 -12.30 9.11
CA PRO A 75 20.08 -13.13 7.91
C PRO A 75 20.46 -14.59 8.22
N SER A 76 19.69 -15.54 7.70
CA SER A 76 19.97 -16.97 7.77
C SER A 76 19.55 -17.63 6.45
N ALA A 77 20.51 -18.13 5.69
CA ALA A 77 20.24 -18.80 4.42
C ALA A 77 19.30 -20.00 4.58
N PHE A 78 19.47 -20.78 5.65
CA PHE A 78 18.63 -21.92 5.97
C PHE A 78 17.16 -21.52 6.19
N HIS A 79 16.93 -20.50 7.03
CA HIS A 79 15.57 -20.02 7.29
C HIS A 79 14.95 -19.34 6.05
N LEU A 80 15.75 -18.65 5.25
CA LEU A 80 15.27 -18.06 4.01
C LEU A 80 14.75 -19.14 3.05
N GLN A 81 15.46 -20.26 2.91
CA GLN A 81 15.02 -21.39 2.09
C GLN A 81 13.70 -21.98 2.60
N ILE A 82 13.59 -22.25 3.91
CA ILE A 82 12.37 -22.78 4.51
C ILE A 82 11.18 -21.85 4.32
N TYR A 83 11.33 -20.58 4.64
CA TYR A 83 10.22 -19.62 4.52
C TYR A 83 9.85 -19.33 3.07
N THR A 84 10.80 -19.45 2.16
CA THR A 84 10.52 -19.38 0.72
C THR A 84 9.69 -20.59 0.25
N LEU A 85 10.04 -21.81 0.68
CA LEU A 85 9.25 -23.00 0.36
C LEU A 85 7.85 -22.93 0.97
N GLU A 86 7.74 -22.49 2.23
CA GLU A 86 6.47 -22.26 2.92
C GLU A 86 5.59 -21.26 2.15
N LEU A 87 6.18 -20.14 1.68
CA LEU A 87 5.49 -19.14 0.88
C LEU A 87 5.00 -19.72 -0.45
N LEU A 88 5.85 -20.43 -1.19
CA LEU A 88 5.49 -21.04 -2.48
C LEU A 88 4.39 -22.09 -2.31
N HIS A 89 4.49 -22.93 -1.28
CA HIS A 89 3.46 -23.91 -0.94
C HIS A 89 2.12 -23.23 -0.62
N ARG A 90 2.15 -22.14 0.18
CA ARG A 90 0.94 -21.38 0.51
C ARG A 90 0.30 -20.75 -0.72
N LEU A 91 1.10 -20.13 -1.58
CA LEU A 91 0.61 -19.51 -2.81
C LEU A 91 -0.01 -20.53 -3.78
N LEU A 92 0.54 -21.74 -3.87
CA LEU A 92 -0.03 -22.82 -4.71
C LEU A 92 -1.36 -23.32 -4.19
N ASN A 93 -1.55 -23.38 -2.87
CA ASN A 93 -2.74 -23.92 -2.23
C ASN A 93 -3.76 -22.83 -1.81
N MET A 94 -3.44 -21.56 -2.01
CA MET A 94 -4.36 -20.49 -1.72
C MET A 94 -5.43 -20.38 -2.79
N GLU A 95 -6.69 -20.26 -2.35
CA GLU A 95 -7.80 -19.99 -3.25
C GLU A 95 -7.61 -18.60 -3.88
N ILE A 96 -7.38 -18.55 -5.19
CA ILE A 96 -7.29 -17.30 -5.92
C ILE A 96 -8.70 -16.73 -6.04
N ARG A 97 -9.08 -15.88 -5.09
CA ARG A 97 -10.32 -15.13 -5.18
C ARG A 97 -10.13 -13.98 -6.14
N PRO A 98 -11.03 -13.78 -7.10
CA PRO A 98 -10.98 -12.56 -7.88
C PRO A 98 -10.99 -11.39 -6.90
N PRO A 99 -10.09 -10.39 -7.06
CA PRO A 99 -10.00 -9.28 -6.13
C PRO A 99 -11.39 -8.68 -5.98
N LYS A 100 -11.87 -8.56 -4.74
CA LYS A 100 -13.11 -7.84 -4.45
C LYS A 100 -12.94 -6.44 -5.02
N THR A 101 -13.39 -6.23 -6.25
CA THR A 101 -13.44 -4.91 -6.92
C THR A 101 -12.12 -4.15 -7.10
N CYS A 102 -10.97 -4.80 -7.36
CA CYS A 102 -9.94 -4.12 -8.13
C CYS A 102 -10.37 -4.18 -9.59
N GLY A 103 -11.28 -3.30 -9.97
CA GLY A 103 -11.54 -3.03 -11.37
C GLY A 103 -10.21 -2.68 -12.01
N PHE A 104 -9.90 -3.31 -13.15
CA PHE A 104 -8.72 -2.90 -13.91
C PHE A 104 -8.94 -1.44 -14.30
N TYR A 105 -8.13 -0.58 -13.71
CA TYR A 105 -8.16 0.83 -14.05
C TYR A 105 -7.28 1.04 -15.27
N THR A 106 -7.78 1.80 -16.23
CA THR A 106 -6.98 2.23 -17.37
C THR A 106 -5.87 3.17 -16.87
N GLU A 107 -4.82 3.32 -17.65
CA GLU A 107 -3.75 4.26 -17.34
C GLU A 107 -4.29 5.67 -17.07
N THR A 108 -5.26 6.13 -17.86
CA THR A 108 -5.95 7.40 -17.66
C THR A 108 -6.64 7.49 -16.29
N GLN A 109 -7.32 6.43 -15.86
CA GLN A 109 -8.02 6.40 -14.58
C GLN A 109 -7.04 6.41 -13.39
N VAL A 110 -5.92 5.72 -13.53
CA VAL A 110 -4.81 5.75 -12.56
C VAL A 110 -4.20 7.15 -12.48
N GLU A 111 -3.97 7.78 -13.63
CA GLU A 111 -3.43 9.15 -13.70
C GLU A 111 -4.38 10.18 -13.08
N ILE A 112 -5.69 10.06 -13.32
CA ILE A 112 -6.71 10.91 -12.66
C ILE A 112 -6.61 10.78 -11.13
N ALA A 113 -6.52 9.57 -10.61
CA ALA A 113 -6.40 9.34 -9.16
C ALA A 113 -5.12 9.97 -8.59
N LYS A 114 -3.98 9.83 -9.29
CA LYS A 114 -2.69 10.41 -8.90
C LYS A 114 -2.73 11.94 -8.88
N ARG A 115 -3.28 12.54 -9.93
CA ARG A 115 -3.42 14.01 -10.01
C ARG A 115 -4.39 14.55 -8.95
N ALA A 116 -5.47 13.81 -8.66
CA ALA A 116 -6.37 14.16 -7.57
C ALA A 116 -5.66 14.14 -6.20
N ALA A 117 -4.83 13.14 -5.94
CA ALA A 117 -4.00 13.08 -4.75
C ALA A 117 -3.01 14.25 -4.66
N GLN A 118 -2.37 14.60 -5.76
CA GLN A 118 -1.47 15.74 -5.86
C GLN A 118 -2.18 17.05 -5.49
N ILE A 119 -3.33 17.33 -6.11
CA ILE A 119 -4.14 18.53 -5.83
C ILE A 119 -4.50 18.61 -4.34
N LEU A 120 -4.84 17.49 -3.72
CA LEU A 120 -5.21 17.44 -2.30
C LEU A 120 -4.02 17.61 -1.35
N SER A 121 -2.82 17.24 -1.78
CA SER A 121 -1.60 17.33 -0.95
C SER A 121 -0.82 18.62 -1.15
N ASP A 122 -1.04 19.35 -2.24
CA ASP A 122 -0.32 20.59 -2.54
C ASP A 122 -0.59 21.70 -1.51
N ASP A 123 -1.83 21.78 -1.03
CA ASP A 123 -2.19 22.69 0.08
C ASP A 123 -3.17 22.01 1.04
N LEU A 124 -2.63 21.49 2.14
CA LEU A 124 -3.41 20.78 3.17
C LEU A 124 -4.37 21.69 3.96
N ARG A 125 -4.20 23.00 3.91
CA ARG A 125 -5.11 23.97 4.56
C ARG A 125 -6.45 24.01 3.86
N GLN A 126 -6.43 23.87 2.54
CA GLN A 126 -7.64 23.98 1.75
C GLN A 126 -8.54 22.75 1.92
N HIS A 127 -9.84 23.02 2.00
CA HIS A 127 -10.87 22.02 1.90
C HIS A 127 -11.47 22.03 0.48
N ILE A 128 -10.86 21.26 -0.42
CA ILE A 128 -11.35 21.15 -1.81
C ILE A 128 -12.41 20.04 -1.86
N PRO A 129 -13.67 20.36 -2.21
CA PRO A 129 -14.70 19.35 -2.38
C PRO A 129 -14.34 18.34 -3.47
N VAL A 130 -14.58 17.05 -3.21
CA VAL A 130 -14.27 15.97 -4.17
C VAL A 130 -14.97 16.20 -5.52
N ARG A 131 -16.18 16.77 -5.49
CA ARG A 131 -16.93 17.16 -6.69
C ARG A 131 -16.12 18.13 -7.56
N GLN A 132 -15.53 19.16 -6.99
CA GLN A 132 -14.73 20.15 -7.73
C GLN A 132 -13.50 19.50 -8.39
N ILE A 133 -12.89 18.52 -7.73
CA ILE A 133 -11.78 17.76 -8.30
C ILE A 133 -12.27 16.89 -9.45
N ALA A 134 -13.39 16.21 -9.29
CA ALA A 134 -14.00 15.37 -10.33
C ALA A 134 -14.35 16.18 -11.60
N GLU A 135 -14.90 17.38 -11.42
CA GLU A 135 -15.22 18.30 -12.50
C GLU A 135 -13.98 18.71 -13.32
N ARG A 136 -12.81 18.92 -12.67
CA ARG A 136 -11.54 19.22 -13.36
C ARG A 136 -11.08 18.11 -14.30
N PHE A 137 -11.44 16.87 -14.01
CA PHE A 137 -11.10 15.70 -14.82
C PHE A 137 -12.26 15.22 -15.71
N SER A 138 -13.38 15.95 -15.75
CA SER A 138 -14.58 15.58 -16.52
C SER A 138 -15.10 14.18 -16.18
N VAL A 139 -15.03 13.80 -14.91
CA VAL A 139 -15.55 12.53 -14.38
C VAL A 139 -16.59 12.76 -13.30
N SER A 140 -17.43 11.76 -13.05
CA SER A 140 -18.35 11.82 -11.91
C SER A 140 -17.59 11.69 -10.57
N GLU A 141 -18.14 12.26 -9.50
CA GLU A 141 -17.60 12.12 -8.15
C GLU A 141 -17.47 10.64 -7.73
N THR A 142 -18.44 9.82 -8.09
CA THR A 142 -18.41 8.37 -7.84
C THR A 142 -17.26 7.70 -8.59
N SER A 143 -17.04 8.05 -9.86
CA SER A 143 -15.93 7.53 -10.65
C SER A 143 -14.58 7.90 -10.02
N LEU A 144 -14.41 9.17 -9.64
CA LEU A 144 -13.19 9.62 -8.98
C LEU A 144 -12.91 8.87 -7.67
N LYS A 145 -13.95 8.70 -6.82
CA LYS A 145 -13.84 7.93 -5.58
C LYS A 145 -13.43 6.47 -5.84
N ASN A 146 -13.98 5.85 -6.87
CA ASN A 146 -13.65 4.48 -7.26
C ASN A 146 -12.20 4.37 -7.76
N TYR A 147 -11.78 5.29 -8.65
CA TYR A 147 -10.39 5.31 -9.16
C TYR A 147 -9.41 5.53 -8.01
N PHE A 148 -9.72 6.48 -7.14
CA PHE A 148 -8.87 6.79 -6.00
C PHE A 148 -8.75 5.59 -5.06
N ARG A 149 -9.87 4.95 -4.71
CA ARG A 149 -9.87 3.75 -3.86
C ARG A 149 -9.12 2.59 -4.52
N GLY A 150 -9.24 2.42 -5.83
CA GLY A 150 -8.52 1.39 -6.55
C GLY A 150 -7.00 1.59 -6.58
N VAL A 151 -6.54 2.85 -6.66
CA VAL A 151 -5.11 3.18 -6.70
C VAL A 151 -4.49 3.23 -5.30
N TYR A 152 -5.22 3.79 -4.32
CA TYR A 152 -4.70 4.06 -2.97
C TYR A 152 -5.19 3.09 -1.90
N GLY A 153 -6.07 2.13 -2.24
CA GLY A 153 -6.62 1.14 -1.32
C GLY A 153 -7.64 1.69 -0.32
N GLN A 154 -7.82 3.00 -0.24
CA GLN A 154 -8.69 3.67 0.73
C GLN A 154 -9.43 4.86 0.12
N ASN A 155 -10.43 5.37 0.82
CA ASN A 155 -11.17 6.53 0.34
C ASN A 155 -10.38 7.84 0.53
N ILE A 156 -10.73 8.86 -0.28
CA ILE A 156 -10.05 10.16 -0.30
C ILE A 156 -9.97 10.82 1.08
N SER A 157 -11.05 10.76 1.88
CA SER A 157 -11.08 11.43 3.19
C SER A 157 -10.21 10.74 4.23
N THR A 158 -10.10 9.42 4.20
CA THR A 158 -9.19 8.66 5.07
C THR A 158 -7.76 8.95 4.68
N TRP A 159 -7.44 8.86 3.39
CA TRP A 159 -6.12 9.16 2.86
C TRP A 159 -5.66 10.59 3.20
N LEU A 160 -6.51 11.60 2.96
CA LEU A 160 -6.19 12.99 3.25
C LEU A 160 -5.95 13.24 4.75
N ARG A 161 -6.74 12.56 5.60
CA ARG A 161 -6.54 12.61 7.06
C ARG A 161 -5.17 12.08 7.45
N GLU A 162 -4.75 10.95 6.88
CA GLU A 162 -3.43 10.37 7.13
C GLU A 162 -2.31 11.31 6.71
N ILE A 163 -2.39 11.88 5.51
CA ILE A 163 -1.39 12.85 5.03
C ILE A 163 -1.30 14.05 5.97
N ARG A 164 -2.45 14.59 6.40
CA ARG A 164 -2.51 15.74 7.34
C ARG A 164 -1.85 15.41 8.68
N MET A 165 -2.13 14.23 9.23
CA MET A 165 -1.55 13.82 10.52
C MET A 165 -0.06 13.52 10.41
N ASN A 166 0.40 12.91 9.34
CA ASN A 166 1.83 12.67 9.11
C ASN A 166 2.59 13.98 8.96
N GLU A 167 2.03 14.96 8.23
CA GLU A 167 2.65 16.27 8.10
C GLU A 167 2.64 17.02 9.44
N ALA A 168 1.56 16.92 10.23
CA ALA A 168 1.52 17.51 11.57
C ALA A 168 2.59 16.90 12.48
N ALA A 169 2.77 15.57 12.46
CA ALA A 169 3.81 14.90 13.25
C ALA A 169 5.21 15.39 12.85
N ARG A 170 5.46 15.50 11.53
CA ARG A 170 6.71 16.05 11.02
C ARG A 170 6.96 17.49 11.51
N LEU A 171 5.95 18.36 11.42
CA LEU A 171 6.06 19.75 11.85
C LEU A 171 6.28 19.88 13.36
N LEU A 172 5.63 19.01 14.17
CA LEU A 172 5.83 18.97 15.62
C LEU A 172 7.24 18.54 15.99
N SER A 173 7.81 17.57 15.26
CA SER A 173 9.18 17.08 15.50
C SER A 173 10.25 18.06 15.02
N ASP A 174 10.06 18.68 13.86
CA ASP A 174 11.08 19.46 13.18
C ASP A 174 11.07 20.95 13.58
N THR A 175 10.00 21.42 14.23
CA THR A 175 9.82 22.84 14.51
C THR A 175 9.35 23.10 15.94
N LYS A 176 9.53 24.33 16.41
CA LYS A 176 8.99 24.82 17.70
C LYS A 176 7.72 25.66 17.53
N ARG A 177 6.97 25.43 16.45
CA ARG A 177 5.74 26.17 16.18
C ARG A 177 4.63 25.80 17.16
N PRO A 178 3.77 26.75 17.52
CA PRO A 178 2.59 26.48 18.34
C PRO A 178 1.69 25.42 17.68
N ILE A 179 1.12 24.52 18.48
CA ILE A 179 0.19 23.48 18.01
C ILE A 179 -1.00 24.08 17.25
N ALA A 180 -1.48 25.27 17.68
CA ALA A 180 -2.55 25.97 17.00
C ALA A 180 -2.19 26.31 15.54
N GLU A 181 -0.98 26.81 15.30
CA GLU A 181 -0.47 27.12 13.95
C GLU A 181 -0.33 25.85 13.11
N ILE A 182 0.23 24.79 13.68
CA ILE A 182 0.37 23.51 13.00
C ILE A 182 -0.99 22.91 12.64
N SER A 183 -1.97 22.96 13.57
CA SER A 183 -3.32 22.46 13.31
C SER A 183 -3.96 23.19 12.13
N GLU A 184 -3.83 24.52 12.06
CA GLU A 184 -4.34 25.33 10.96
C GLU A 184 -3.61 25.02 9.64
N GLN A 185 -2.29 24.86 9.68
CA GLN A 185 -1.47 24.55 8.52
C GLN A 185 -1.84 23.20 7.88
N VAL A 186 -2.29 22.25 8.68
CA VAL A 186 -2.76 20.96 8.18
C VAL A 186 -4.28 20.89 7.99
N GLY A 187 -4.96 22.04 7.96
CA GLY A 187 -6.37 22.16 7.57
C GLY A 187 -7.38 21.86 8.68
N TYR A 188 -7.01 22.09 9.95
CA TYR A 188 -7.94 21.98 11.07
C TYR A 188 -8.15 23.36 11.70
N SER A 189 -9.35 23.90 11.57
CA SER A 189 -9.74 25.16 12.23
C SER A 189 -10.01 25.00 13.73
N ASN A 190 -10.19 23.76 14.22
CA ASN A 190 -10.45 23.46 15.63
C ASN A 190 -9.33 22.57 16.18
N GLN A 191 -8.54 23.13 17.10
CA GLN A 191 -7.41 22.46 17.74
C GLN A 191 -7.83 21.23 18.55
N GLY A 192 -9.00 21.26 19.19
CA GLY A 192 -9.51 20.09 19.94
C GLY A 192 -9.84 18.91 19.03
N LYS A 193 -10.47 19.17 17.88
CA LYS A 193 -10.69 18.14 16.85
C LYS A 193 -9.38 17.61 16.29
N PHE A 194 -8.42 18.49 16.03
CA PHE A 194 -7.08 18.12 15.60
C PHE A 194 -6.43 17.16 16.60
N ALA A 195 -6.35 17.54 17.88
CA ALA A 195 -5.73 16.74 18.93
C ALA A 195 -6.38 15.36 19.09
N ALA A 196 -7.73 15.28 19.01
CA ALA A 196 -8.45 14.04 19.08
C ALA A 196 -8.13 13.10 17.90
N VAL A 197 -8.06 13.64 16.67
CA VAL A 197 -7.73 12.86 15.46
C VAL A 197 -6.26 12.45 15.49
N PHE A 198 -5.36 13.33 15.90
CA PHE A 198 -3.93 13.07 16.01
C PHE A 198 -3.67 11.91 17.00
N LYS A 199 -4.23 11.99 18.20
CA LYS A 199 -4.13 10.92 19.21
C LYS A 199 -4.69 9.60 18.74
N LYS A 200 -5.86 9.62 18.06
CA LYS A 200 -6.48 8.43 17.52
C LYS A 200 -5.61 7.73 16.48
N GLN A 201 -4.88 8.49 15.68
CA GLN A 201 -4.13 7.96 14.54
C GLN A 201 -2.69 7.58 14.88
N LEU A 202 -2.03 8.35 15.75
CA LEU A 202 -0.62 8.16 16.07
C LEU A 202 -0.38 7.60 17.49
N GLY A 203 -1.44 7.50 18.30
CA GLY A 203 -1.36 6.95 19.66
C GLY A 203 -0.86 7.92 20.72
N LEU A 204 -0.30 9.08 20.32
CA LEU A 204 0.30 10.11 21.17
C LEU A 204 -0.49 11.41 21.06
N SER A 205 -0.45 12.24 22.08
CA SER A 205 -1.02 13.59 21.98
C SER A 205 -0.02 14.54 21.29
N PRO A 206 -0.50 15.64 20.64
CA PRO A 206 0.40 16.62 20.03
C PRO A 206 1.31 17.36 21.03
N LEU A 207 1.09 17.18 22.34
CA LEU A 207 1.89 17.77 23.43
C LEU A 207 2.97 16.81 23.95
N GLU A 208 2.87 15.54 23.63
CA GLU A 208 3.83 14.47 23.97
C GLU A 208 4.89 14.32 22.90
#